data_2e523f3b8581fd91c159a01c2775e506
#
_entry.id   2e523f3b8581fd91c159a01c2775e506
#
_cell.length_a   1.000
_cell.length_b   1.000
_cell.length_c   1.000
_cell.angle_alpha   90.00
_cell.angle_beta   90.00
_cell.angle_gamma   90.00
#
_symmetry.space_group_name_H-M   'P 1'
#
loop_
_entity.id
_entity.type
_entity.pdbx_description
1 polymer ?
#
loop_
_entity_poly.entity_id
_entity_poly.type
_entity_poly.pdbx_seq_one_letter_code
_entity_poly.pdbx_strand_id
1 'polypeptide(L)'
;EPAINSYVRENFMVVQLDLYGNRDVTDLDGTVMAESDMARRWGVLFTPTIYFISEPVKGDQLPQSASAVMPGAFGKLTFLGMLQWVKTGAYKDEPRFQKYFGSQTNALRNQIQAARSN
;
A
#
# COMPACT_ATOMS: atom_id res chain seq x y z
N GLU A 1 -3.85 -14.66 3.85
CA GLU A 1 -3.33 -15.39 2.69
C GLU A 1 -1.83 -15.55 2.78
N PRO A 2 -1.28 -16.79 2.74
CA PRO A 2 0.16 -17.02 2.92
C PRO A 2 1.05 -16.27 1.94
N ALA A 3 0.70 -16.22 0.65
CA ALA A 3 1.52 -15.53 -0.36
C ALA A 3 1.61 -14.03 -0.07
N ILE A 4 0.50 -13.41 0.28
CA ILE A 4 0.44 -11.98 0.59
C ILE A 4 1.19 -11.68 1.88
N ASN A 5 0.95 -12.47 2.92
CA ASN A 5 1.60 -12.30 4.21
C ASN A 5 3.13 -12.37 4.11
N SER A 6 3.65 -13.38 3.40
CA SER A 6 5.09 -13.52 3.17
C SER A 6 5.65 -12.36 2.37
N TYR A 7 4.96 -11.96 1.30
CA TYR A 7 5.42 -10.88 0.43
C TYR A 7 5.49 -9.55 1.17
N VAL A 8 4.48 -9.23 1.96
CA VAL A 8 4.46 -8.00 2.77
C VAL A 8 5.60 -8.02 3.77
N ARG A 9 5.76 -9.12 4.48
CA ARG A 9 6.78 -9.25 5.53
C ARG A 9 8.20 -9.10 4.99
N GLU A 10 8.45 -9.63 3.79
CA GLU A 10 9.77 -9.61 3.17
C GLU A 10 10.11 -8.31 2.46
N ASN A 11 9.13 -7.55 2.01
CA ASN A 11 9.34 -6.44 1.09
C ASN A 11 8.87 -5.07 1.56
N PHE A 12 8.12 -5.00 2.64
CA PHE A 12 7.53 -3.74 3.10
C PHE A 12 7.72 -3.52 4.59
N MET A 13 7.88 -2.26 4.96
CA MET A 13 7.69 -1.82 6.33
C MET A 13 6.24 -1.35 6.45
N VAL A 14 5.46 -1.97 7.35
CA VAL A 14 4.06 -1.64 7.52
C VAL A 14 3.89 -0.74 8.73
N VAL A 15 3.25 0.40 8.52
CA VAL A 15 2.84 1.31 9.60
C VAL A 15 1.32 1.37 9.59
N GLN A 16 0.72 1.03 10.73
CA GLN A 16 -0.73 1.00 10.87
C GLN A 16 -1.19 2.16 11.74
N LEU A 17 -2.16 2.93 11.26
CA LEU A 17 -2.69 4.09 11.93
C LEU A 17 -4.19 3.94 12.14
N ASP A 18 -4.68 4.48 13.26
CA ASP A 18 -6.11 4.47 13.58
C ASP A 18 -6.75 5.80 13.14
N LEU A 19 -7.74 5.71 12.26
CA LEU A 19 -8.45 6.89 11.75
C LEU A 19 -9.04 7.76 12.88
N TYR A 20 -9.42 7.14 13.96
CA TYR A 20 -10.03 7.81 15.11
C TYR A 20 -9.09 7.89 16.32
N GLY A 21 -7.82 7.55 16.12
CA GLY A 21 -6.85 7.51 17.20
C GLY A 21 -6.43 8.88 17.69
N ASN A 22 -6.04 8.95 18.96
CA ASN A 22 -5.50 10.17 19.55
C ASN A 22 -4.05 9.99 20.02
N ARG A 23 -3.42 8.86 19.68
CA ARG A 23 -2.00 8.63 19.92
C ARG A 23 -1.18 9.57 19.06
N ASP A 24 -0.11 10.15 19.64
CA ASP A 24 0.79 11.00 18.87
C ASP A 24 1.60 10.16 17.88
N VAL A 25 1.64 10.64 16.63
CA VAL A 25 2.44 10.04 15.56
C VAL A 25 3.26 11.15 14.90
N THR A 26 4.35 10.75 14.26
CA THR A 26 5.22 11.68 13.55
C THR A 26 5.05 11.49 12.06
N ASP A 27 4.62 12.55 11.39
CA ASP A 27 4.47 12.56 9.94
C ASP A 27 5.86 12.53 9.27
N LEU A 28 5.87 12.27 7.97
CA LEU A 28 7.10 12.15 7.19
C LEU A 28 7.93 13.43 7.15
N ASP A 29 7.31 14.58 7.39
CA ASP A 29 8.01 15.87 7.49
C ASP A 29 8.51 16.18 8.91
N GLY A 30 8.31 15.27 9.87
CA GLY A 30 8.70 15.45 11.25
C GLY A 30 7.65 16.09 12.15
N THR A 31 6.51 16.49 11.60
CA THR A 31 5.43 17.10 12.39
C THR A 31 4.75 16.06 13.26
N VAL A 32 4.62 16.33 14.56
CA VAL A 32 3.94 15.45 15.51
C VAL A 32 2.48 15.86 15.63
N MET A 33 1.58 14.89 15.55
CA MET A 33 0.14 15.11 15.65
C MET A 33 -0.58 13.84 16.06
N ALA A 34 -1.85 13.96 16.46
CA ALA A 34 -2.68 12.79 16.72
C ALA A 34 -2.94 12.00 15.42
N GLU A 35 -3.13 10.68 15.54
CA GLU A 35 -3.42 9.82 14.38
C GLU A 35 -4.60 10.34 13.56
N SER A 36 -5.66 10.78 14.21
CA SER A 36 -6.85 11.31 13.54
C SER A 36 -6.56 12.59 12.76
N ASP A 37 -5.67 13.44 13.26
CA ASP A 37 -5.27 14.68 12.58
C ASP A 37 -4.41 14.36 11.37
N MET A 38 -3.52 13.37 11.48
CA MET A 38 -2.70 12.91 10.36
C MET A 38 -3.57 12.30 9.25
N ALA A 39 -4.59 11.53 9.62
CA ALA A 39 -5.54 10.97 8.65
C ALA A 39 -6.25 12.08 7.87
N ARG A 40 -6.68 13.14 8.54
CA ARG A 40 -7.30 14.29 7.86
C ARG A 40 -6.30 15.02 6.97
N ARG A 41 -5.07 15.21 7.44
CA ARG A 41 -4.01 15.86 6.67
C ARG A 41 -3.73 15.10 5.37
N TRP A 42 -3.78 13.76 5.41
CA TRP A 42 -3.54 12.90 4.24
C TRP A 42 -4.79 12.69 3.39
N GLY A 43 -5.92 13.24 3.78
CA GLY A 43 -7.17 13.12 3.03
C GLY A 43 -7.84 11.77 3.12
N VAL A 44 -7.62 11.03 4.20
CA VAL A 44 -8.25 9.73 4.43
C VAL A 44 -9.68 9.94 4.91
N LEU A 45 -10.65 9.42 4.16
CA LEU A 45 -12.07 9.60 4.44
C LEU A 45 -12.71 8.34 5.03
N PHE A 46 -12.11 7.17 4.82
CA PHE A 46 -12.65 5.89 5.27
C PHE A 46 -11.54 4.86 5.39
N THR A 47 -11.83 3.76 6.07
CA THR A 47 -10.90 2.63 6.24
C THR A 47 -11.44 1.39 5.53
N PRO A 48 -10.58 0.51 5.04
CA PRO A 48 -9.12 0.67 4.98
C PRO A 48 -8.71 1.60 3.84
N THR A 49 -7.63 2.33 4.05
CA THR A 49 -6.95 3.10 2.99
C THR A 49 -5.46 2.85 3.15
N ILE A 50 -4.78 2.44 2.07
CA ILE A 50 -3.36 2.10 2.09
C ILE A 50 -2.61 3.04 1.15
N TYR A 51 -1.55 3.65 1.68
CA TYR A 51 -0.61 4.46 0.90
C TYR A 51 0.68 3.67 0.71
N PHE A 52 1.15 3.58 -0.53
CA PHE A 52 2.43 2.97 -0.86
C PHE A 52 3.45 4.09 -1.07
N ILE A 53 4.50 4.08 -0.26
CA ILE A 53 5.54 5.11 -0.31
C ILE A 53 6.85 4.43 -0.64
N SER A 54 7.39 4.72 -1.83
CA SER A 54 8.59 4.07 -2.34
C SER A 54 9.85 4.91 -2.14
N GLU A 55 9.70 6.22 -1.98
CA GLU A 55 10.81 7.15 -1.89
C GLU A 55 10.56 8.15 -0.77
N PRO A 56 11.62 8.77 -0.22
CA PRO A 56 11.43 9.82 0.79
C PRO A 56 10.49 10.92 0.29
N VAL A 57 9.55 11.28 1.14
CA VAL A 57 8.52 12.28 0.81
C VAL A 57 8.77 13.51 1.66
N LYS A 58 8.51 14.68 1.08
CA LYS A 58 8.63 15.94 1.78
C LYS A 58 7.26 16.43 2.22
N GLY A 59 7.04 16.44 3.53
CA GLY A 59 5.96 17.14 4.21
C GLY A 59 4.58 16.96 3.61
N ASP A 60 3.97 18.07 3.30
CA ASP A 60 2.58 18.16 2.85
C ASP A 60 2.35 17.71 1.41
N GLN A 61 3.35 17.15 0.74
CA GLN A 61 3.19 16.61 -0.62
C GLN A 61 2.45 15.28 -0.66
N LEU A 62 2.24 14.62 0.48
CA LEU A 62 1.31 13.50 0.55
C LEU A 62 -0.12 14.03 0.50
N PRO A 63 -1.06 13.31 -0.15
CA PRO A 63 -0.89 11.97 -0.77
C PRO A 63 -0.32 11.97 -2.19
N GLN A 64 -0.02 13.13 -2.77
CA GLN A 64 0.39 13.21 -4.18
C GLN A 64 1.71 12.49 -4.44
N SER A 65 2.58 12.41 -3.44
CA SER A 65 3.90 11.77 -3.56
C SER A 65 3.86 10.26 -3.34
N ALA A 66 2.73 9.68 -2.95
CA ALA A 66 2.62 8.24 -2.82
C ALA A 66 2.73 7.56 -4.18
N SER A 67 3.42 6.41 -4.23
CA SER A 67 3.53 5.63 -5.48
C SER A 67 2.18 5.07 -5.91
N ALA A 68 1.33 4.74 -4.94
CA ALA A 68 -0.02 4.26 -5.17
C ALA A 68 -0.87 4.46 -3.93
N VAL A 69 -2.17 4.51 -4.10
CA VAL A 69 -3.14 4.57 -3.01
C VAL A 69 -4.22 3.52 -3.28
N MET A 70 -4.55 2.74 -2.27
CA MET A 70 -5.67 1.80 -2.32
C MET A 70 -6.76 2.28 -1.37
N PRO A 71 -7.80 2.97 -1.87
CA PRO A 71 -8.96 3.30 -1.05
C PRO A 71 -9.92 2.11 -1.01
N GLY A 72 -10.17 1.59 0.18
CA GLY A 72 -11.03 0.43 0.36
C GLY A 72 -10.30 -0.91 0.35
N ALA A 73 -11.07 -1.98 0.54
CA ALA A 73 -10.54 -3.34 0.56
C ALA A 73 -10.63 -3.97 -0.83
N PHE A 74 -9.58 -4.72 -1.20
CA PHE A 74 -9.51 -5.43 -2.47
C PHE A 74 -9.34 -6.93 -2.24
N GLY A 75 -9.67 -7.71 -3.26
CA GLY A 75 -9.45 -9.16 -3.23
C GLY A 75 -7.96 -9.51 -3.23
N LYS A 76 -7.67 -10.78 -2.90
CA LYS A 76 -6.31 -11.28 -2.71
C LYS A 76 -5.42 -11.07 -3.93
N LEU A 77 -5.91 -11.43 -5.11
CA LEU A 77 -5.14 -11.29 -6.35
C LEU A 77 -4.80 -9.84 -6.63
N THR A 78 -5.79 -8.96 -6.52
CA THR A 78 -5.60 -7.53 -6.77
C THR A 78 -4.61 -6.94 -5.79
N PHE A 79 -4.71 -7.31 -4.51
CA PHE A 79 -3.79 -6.81 -3.49
C PHE A 79 -2.36 -7.28 -3.75
N LEU A 80 -2.17 -8.57 -4.00
CA LEU A 80 -0.83 -9.09 -4.33
C LEU A 80 -0.27 -8.42 -5.59
N GLY A 81 -1.11 -8.24 -6.61
CA GLY A 81 -0.70 -7.52 -7.82
C GLY A 81 -0.26 -6.10 -7.54
N MET A 82 -0.99 -5.38 -6.70
CA MET A 82 -0.64 -4.01 -6.31
C MET A 82 0.69 -3.97 -5.55
N LEU A 83 0.88 -4.88 -4.60
CA LEU A 83 2.12 -4.98 -3.84
C LEU A 83 3.32 -5.17 -4.76
N GLN A 84 3.21 -6.09 -5.72
CA GLN A 84 4.29 -6.36 -6.67
C GLN A 84 4.52 -5.22 -7.64
N TRP A 85 3.45 -4.61 -8.13
CA TRP A 85 3.51 -3.46 -9.03
C TRP A 85 4.31 -2.30 -8.42
N VAL A 86 4.10 -2.05 -7.13
CA VAL A 86 4.84 -1.01 -6.40
C VAL A 86 6.27 -1.47 -6.11
N LYS A 87 6.43 -2.65 -5.53
CA LYS A 87 7.75 -3.11 -5.05
C LYS A 87 8.76 -3.30 -6.17
N THR A 88 8.33 -3.84 -7.30
CA THR A 88 9.21 -4.09 -8.45
C THR A 88 9.49 -2.82 -9.25
N GLY A 89 8.78 -1.73 -9.00
CA GLY A 89 8.90 -0.52 -9.80
C GLY A 89 8.13 -0.59 -11.11
N ALA A 90 7.33 -1.61 -11.32
CA ALA A 90 6.56 -1.78 -12.56
C ALA A 90 5.60 -0.62 -12.81
N TYR A 91 5.18 0.09 -11.77
CA TYR A 91 4.33 1.28 -11.90
C TYR A 91 5.00 2.41 -12.71
N LYS A 92 6.32 2.42 -12.78
CA LYS A 92 7.07 3.39 -13.59
C LYS A 92 6.99 3.07 -15.07
N ASP A 93 7.01 1.77 -15.41
CA ASP A 93 6.95 1.30 -16.80
C ASP A 93 5.52 1.22 -17.30
N GLU A 94 4.59 0.73 -16.47
CA GLU A 94 3.17 0.67 -16.77
C GLU A 94 2.38 1.32 -15.64
N PRO A 95 2.09 2.62 -15.75
CA PRO A 95 1.36 3.35 -14.69
C PRO A 95 -0.12 2.95 -14.60
N ARG A 96 -0.65 2.21 -15.59
CA ARG A 96 -2.03 1.74 -15.55
C ARG A 96 -2.09 0.38 -14.88
N PHE A 97 -2.46 0.37 -13.60
CA PHE A 97 -2.48 -0.86 -12.81
C PHE A 97 -3.33 -1.96 -13.45
N GLN A 98 -4.50 -1.63 -13.99
CA GLN A 98 -5.39 -2.63 -14.57
C GLN A 98 -4.73 -3.37 -15.75
N LYS A 99 -3.97 -2.66 -16.56
CA LYS A 99 -3.23 -3.28 -17.66
C LYS A 99 -2.12 -4.19 -17.15
N TYR A 100 -1.35 -3.74 -16.17
CA TYR A 100 -0.33 -4.55 -15.51
C TYR A 100 -0.97 -5.81 -14.89
N PHE A 101 -2.04 -5.61 -14.13
CA PHE A 101 -2.73 -6.70 -13.45
C PHE A 101 -3.25 -7.75 -14.44
N GLY A 102 -3.84 -7.30 -15.55
CA GLY A 102 -4.30 -8.22 -16.60
C GLY A 102 -3.19 -9.10 -17.16
N SER A 103 -1.99 -8.55 -17.34
CA SER A 103 -0.84 -9.30 -17.84
C SER A 103 -0.26 -10.27 -16.81
N GLN A 104 -0.52 -10.08 -15.52
CA GLN A 104 0.09 -10.85 -14.43
C GLN A 104 -0.88 -11.83 -13.74
N THR A 105 -2.13 -11.86 -14.14
CA THR A 105 -3.17 -12.60 -13.41
C THR A 105 -2.83 -14.08 -13.22
N ASN A 106 -2.35 -14.77 -14.27
CA ASN A 106 -2.01 -16.18 -14.16
C ASN A 106 -0.83 -16.41 -13.20
N ALA A 107 0.20 -15.60 -13.30
CA ALA A 107 1.37 -15.69 -12.42
C ALA A 107 0.97 -15.47 -10.96
N LEU A 108 0.09 -14.49 -10.71
CA LEU A 108 -0.39 -14.20 -9.36
C LEU A 108 -1.20 -15.36 -8.77
N ARG A 109 -2.08 -15.96 -9.57
CA ARG A 109 -2.83 -17.16 -9.15
C ARG A 109 -1.91 -18.30 -8.80
N ASN A 110 -0.89 -18.53 -9.62
CA ASN A 110 0.10 -19.58 -9.38
C ASN A 110 0.89 -19.33 -8.10
N GLN A 111 1.24 -18.11 -7.80
CA GLN A 111 1.93 -17.74 -6.55
C GLN A 111 1.07 -18.05 -5.33
N ILE A 112 -0.21 -17.69 -5.36
CA ILE A 112 -1.12 -17.96 -4.26
C ILE A 112 -1.30 -19.47 -4.08
N GLN A 113 -1.49 -20.20 -5.17
CA GLN A 113 -1.66 -21.64 -5.13
C GLN A 113 -0.41 -22.34 -4.57
N ALA A 114 0.77 -21.94 -5.01
CA ALA A 114 2.04 -22.51 -4.53
C ALA A 114 2.22 -22.29 -3.03
N ALA A 115 1.90 -21.10 -2.53
CA ALA A 115 2.00 -20.79 -1.11
C ALA A 115 1.05 -21.63 -0.26
N ARG A 116 -0.15 -21.92 -0.78
CA ARG A 116 -1.12 -22.79 -0.08
C ARG A 116 -0.71 -24.25 -0.05
N SER A 117 0.05 -24.69 -1.06
CA SER A 117 0.49 -26.09 -1.17
C SER A 117 1.67 -26.41 -0.27
N ASN A 118 2.34 -25.40 0.25
CA ASN A 118 3.49 -25.56 1.15
C ASN A 118 3.07 -25.56 2.64
#